data_674e8316c0dbc68197d3bc90abbf5e11
#
_entry.id   674e8316c0dbc68197d3bc90abbf5e11
#
_cell.length_a   1.000
_cell.length_b   1.000
_cell.length_c   1.000
_cell.angle_alpha   90.00
_cell.angle_beta   90.00
_cell.angle_gamma   90.00
#
_symmetry.space_group_name_H-M   'P 1'
#
loop_
_entity.id
_entity.type
_entity.pdbx_description
1 polymer ?
#
loop_
_entity_poly.entity_id
_entity_poly.type
_entity_poly.pdbx_seq_one_letter_code
_entity_poly.pdbx_strand_id
1 'polypeptide(L)'
;MGAARFILQLSISMVIAMIAIVLVYVHSTKDTSKTQESNVVTSVVTSVVTDSVPSYIDATRSLSLGEVHSITTYLISSDDFATVVLTDGTECYCDQAIARDLRDAIDGVNDKEFEIWTNNDNEHEIVCIN
;
A
#
# COMPACT_ATOMS: atom_id res chain seq x y z
N MET A 1 4.12 -39.95 -36.61
CA MET A 1 3.02 -39.78 -35.66
C MET A 1 3.44 -39.49 -34.20
N GLY A 2 4.68 -39.25 -33.90
CA GLY A 2 5.18 -38.99 -32.52
C GLY A 2 5.00 -37.55 -32.04
N ALA A 3 5.16 -36.57 -32.91
CA ALA A 3 5.18 -35.15 -32.51
C ALA A 3 3.86 -34.62 -31.97
N ALA A 4 2.73 -35.01 -32.55
CA ALA A 4 1.41 -34.58 -32.15
C ALA A 4 1.01 -35.09 -30.73
N ARG A 5 1.42 -36.31 -30.43
CA ARG A 5 1.17 -36.91 -29.09
C ARG A 5 2.04 -36.27 -28.02
N PHE A 6 3.26 -35.87 -28.36
CA PHE A 6 4.18 -35.20 -27.45
C PHE A 6 3.70 -33.79 -27.09
N ILE A 7 3.19 -33.04 -28.06
CA ILE A 7 2.63 -31.70 -27.85
C ILE A 7 1.37 -31.77 -26.99
N LEU A 8 0.49 -32.74 -27.22
CA LEU A 8 -0.72 -32.94 -26.43
C LEU A 8 -0.38 -33.27 -24.97
N GLN A 9 0.64 -34.09 -24.74
CA GLN A 9 1.04 -34.50 -23.39
C GLN A 9 1.70 -33.35 -22.61
N LEU A 10 2.45 -32.48 -23.27
CA LEU A 10 3.02 -31.26 -22.69
C LEU A 10 1.92 -30.26 -22.30
N SER A 11 0.89 -30.10 -23.14
CA SER A 11 -0.23 -29.19 -22.85
C SER A 11 -1.04 -29.64 -21.63
N ILE A 12 -1.29 -30.94 -21.49
CA ILE A 12 -2.04 -31.49 -20.35
C ILE A 12 -1.25 -31.35 -19.05
N SER A 13 0.07 -31.58 -19.09
CA SER A 13 0.93 -31.42 -17.92
C SER A 13 0.95 -29.98 -17.41
N MET A 14 0.97 -29.01 -18.33
CA MET A 14 0.99 -27.58 -17.97
C MET A 14 -0.33 -27.12 -17.35
N VAL A 15 -1.46 -27.63 -17.84
CA VAL A 15 -2.78 -27.35 -17.27
C VAL A 15 -2.93 -27.92 -15.86
N ILE A 16 -2.44 -29.14 -15.62
CA ILE A 16 -2.49 -29.75 -14.28
C ILE A 16 -1.63 -28.96 -13.28
N ALA A 17 -0.45 -28.50 -13.69
CA ALA A 17 0.41 -27.68 -12.85
C ALA A 17 -0.24 -26.35 -12.46
N MET A 18 -0.93 -25.69 -13.40
CA MET A 18 -1.65 -24.44 -13.12
C MET A 18 -2.83 -24.65 -12.15
N ILE A 19 -3.57 -25.74 -12.30
CA ILE A 19 -4.68 -26.07 -11.38
C ILE A 19 -4.14 -26.35 -9.97
N ALA A 20 -3.01 -27.03 -9.83
CA ALA A 20 -2.38 -27.31 -8.53
C ALA A 20 -1.96 -26.02 -7.81
N ILE A 21 -1.42 -25.06 -8.54
CA ILE A 21 -1.02 -23.75 -7.98
C ILE A 21 -2.25 -22.95 -7.48
N VAL A 22 -3.34 -22.97 -8.27
CA VAL A 22 -4.59 -22.27 -7.88
C VAL A 22 -5.21 -22.93 -6.64
N LEU A 23 -5.19 -24.26 -6.53
CA LEU A 23 -5.73 -24.96 -5.38
C LEU A 23 -4.93 -24.69 -4.10
N VAL A 24 -3.60 -24.59 -4.19
CA VAL A 24 -2.76 -24.23 -3.05
C VAL A 24 -3.04 -22.79 -2.62
N TYR A 25 -3.21 -21.89 -3.57
CA TYR A 25 -3.52 -20.49 -3.28
C TYR A 25 -4.88 -20.33 -2.58
N VAL A 26 -5.91 -21.02 -3.06
CA VAL A 26 -7.26 -20.99 -2.47
C VAL A 26 -7.30 -21.66 -1.08
N HIS A 27 -6.47 -22.67 -0.85
CA HIS A 27 -6.41 -23.34 0.46
C HIS A 27 -5.67 -22.50 1.52
N SER A 28 -4.68 -21.73 1.09
CA SER A 28 -3.90 -20.85 1.98
C SER A 28 -4.71 -19.64 2.49
N THR A 29 -5.79 -19.26 1.83
CA THR A 29 -6.62 -18.12 2.24
C THR A 29 -7.76 -18.48 3.20
N LYS A 30 -7.93 -19.77 3.56
CA LYS A 30 -9.05 -20.22 4.42
C LYS A 30 -8.76 -20.33 5.91
N ASP A 31 -7.52 -20.12 6.35
CA ASP A 31 -7.14 -20.32 7.76
C ASP A 31 -6.86 -19.01 8.51
N THR A 32 -7.69 -17.98 8.32
CA THR A 32 -7.64 -16.83 9.23
C THR A 32 -9.06 -16.33 9.53
N SER A 33 -9.83 -17.15 10.20
CA SER A 33 -11.03 -16.75 10.93
C SER A 33 -10.97 -17.35 12.31
N LYS A 34 -10.26 -16.71 13.24
CA LYS A 34 -10.51 -16.87 14.68
C LYS A 34 -11.00 -15.55 15.24
N THR A 35 -12.33 -15.49 15.36
CA THR A 35 -13.12 -14.71 16.29
C THR A 35 -12.40 -14.58 17.61
N GLN A 36 -12.06 -13.35 18.01
CA GLN A 36 -11.97 -12.97 19.41
C GLN A 36 -13.04 -11.95 19.70
N GLU A 37 -14.05 -12.47 20.39
CA GLU A 37 -15.03 -11.76 21.15
C GLU A 37 -14.31 -11.07 22.32
N SER A 38 -14.34 -9.74 22.39
CA SER A 38 -13.88 -9.01 23.57
C SER A 38 -14.76 -7.80 23.81
N ASN A 39 -15.56 -7.96 24.82
CA ASN A 39 -16.14 -6.99 25.77
C ASN A 39 -16.33 -5.55 25.31
N VAL A 40 -17.61 -5.25 25.12
CA VAL A 40 -18.18 -3.91 25.13
C VAL A 40 -17.93 -3.27 26.51
N VAL A 41 -17.09 -2.25 26.56
CA VAL A 41 -17.11 -1.24 27.59
C VAL A 41 -17.56 0.06 26.93
N THR A 42 -18.82 0.38 27.17
CA THR A 42 -19.41 1.67 26.81
C THR A 42 -18.84 2.73 27.72
N SER A 43 -17.88 3.50 27.27
CA SER A 43 -17.58 4.81 27.82
C SER A 43 -17.85 5.85 26.74
N VAL A 44 -18.91 6.59 26.95
CA VAL A 44 -19.18 7.81 26.17
C VAL A 44 -18.10 8.82 26.55
N VAL A 45 -17.12 8.95 25.69
CA VAL A 45 -16.16 10.06 25.74
C VAL A 45 -16.52 10.98 24.59
N THR A 46 -16.96 12.18 24.93
CA THR A 46 -17.06 13.30 24.02
C THR A 46 -15.67 13.59 23.48
N SER A 47 -15.35 13.01 22.32
CA SER A 47 -14.07 13.26 21.69
C SER A 47 -14.11 14.62 21.00
N VAL A 48 -13.39 15.56 21.57
CA VAL A 48 -12.76 16.63 20.82
C VAL A 48 -11.94 15.94 19.74
N VAL A 49 -12.30 16.15 18.46
CA VAL A 49 -11.51 15.67 17.34
C VAL A 49 -10.21 16.49 17.34
N THR A 50 -9.24 15.99 18.08
CA THR A 50 -7.85 16.32 17.84
C THR A 50 -7.41 15.31 16.77
N ASP A 51 -6.99 15.75 15.60
CA ASP A 51 -6.31 14.92 14.61
C ASP A 51 -5.04 14.36 15.28
N SER A 52 -5.22 13.26 16.03
CA SER A 52 -4.11 12.62 16.70
C SER A 52 -3.45 11.66 15.72
N VAL A 53 -2.17 11.87 15.49
CA VAL A 53 -1.29 10.91 14.80
C VAL A 53 -1.52 9.52 15.39
N PRO A 54 -1.75 8.49 14.55
CA PRO A 54 -1.95 7.13 15.04
C PRO A 54 -0.81 6.68 15.96
N SER A 55 -1.12 5.89 16.98
CA SER A 55 -0.14 5.47 18.00
C SER A 55 0.99 4.56 17.48
N TYR A 56 0.89 4.05 16.25
CA TYR A 56 1.93 3.27 15.59
C TYR A 56 2.97 4.14 14.85
N ILE A 57 2.74 5.46 14.79
CA ILE A 57 3.68 6.39 14.17
C ILE A 57 4.71 6.82 15.22
N ASP A 58 5.98 6.56 14.91
CA ASP A 58 7.11 6.88 15.78
C ASP A 58 7.59 8.33 15.60
N ALA A 59 7.58 8.83 14.36
CA ALA A 59 8.02 10.18 14.04
C ALA A 59 7.22 10.79 12.89
N THR A 60 7.07 12.13 12.93
CA THR A 60 6.49 12.92 11.85
C THR A 60 7.40 14.10 11.51
N ARG A 61 7.47 14.45 10.22
CA ARG A 61 8.14 15.67 9.76
C ARG A 61 7.44 16.27 8.55
N SER A 62 7.48 17.58 8.41
CA SER A 62 7.02 18.25 7.20
C SER A 62 7.83 17.83 5.98
N LEU A 63 7.15 17.64 4.85
CA LEU A 63 7.77 17.39 3.55
C LEU A 63 7.94 18.70 2.80
N SER A 64 9.17 19.05 2.47
CA SER A 64 9.45 20.14 1.54
C SER A 64 9.30 19.65 0.09
N LEU A 65 8.54 20.36 -0.75
CA LEU A 65 8.34 19.98 -2.16
C LEU A 65 9.66 19.87 -2.94
N GLY A 66 10.67 20.66 -2.57
CA GLY A 66 11.99 20.59 -3.17
C GLY A 66 12.79 19.33 -2.82
N GLU A 67 12.37 18.56 -1.83
CA GLU A 67 12.97 17.26 -1.47
C GLU A 67 12.47 16.11 -2.36
N VAL A 68 11.41 16.29 -3.11
CA VAL A 68 10.85 15.24 -3.97
C VAL A 68 11.70 15.10 -5.23
N HIS A 69 12.31 13.93 -5.40
CA HIS A 69 13.10 13.58 -6.57
C HIS A 69 12.23 12.96 -7.67
N SER A 70 11.38 12.02 -7.33
CA SER A 70 10.49 11.35 -8.29
C SER A 70 9.23 10.79 -7.64
N ILE A 71 8.17 10.68 -8.43
CA ILE A 71 6.89 10.08 -8.03
C ILE A 71 6.56 9.00 -9.05
N THR A 72 6.47 7.75 -8.61
CA THR A 72 6.11 6.60 -9.43
C THR A 72 4.79 6.02 -8.97
N THR A 73 3.82 5.92 -9.87
CA THR A 73 2.52 5.29 -9.60
C THR A 73 2.49 3.88 -10.18
N TYR A 74 2.02 2.93 -9.39
CA TYR A 74 1.86 1.54 -9.80
C TYR A 74 0.39 1.23 -10.01
N LEU A 75 0.03 0.80 -11.22
CA LEU A 75 -1.32 0.37 -11.59
C LEU A 75 -1.42 -1.17 -11.53
N ILE A 76 -0.94 -1.77 -10.45
CA ILE A 76 -0.96 -3.22 -10.29
C ILE A 76 -1.92 -3.58 -9.17
N SER A 77 -3.11 -4.07 -9.57
CA SER A 77 -4.19 -4.55 -8.69
C SER A 77 -4.86 -3.48 -7.81
N SER A 78 -5.77 -3.91 -6.94
CA SER A 78 -6.70 -3.07 -6.17
C SER A 78 -6.08 -2.06 -5.18
N ASP A 79 -4.77 -2.09 -5.02
CA ASP A 79 -4.07 -1.21 -4.10
C ASP A 79 -3.39 -0.10 -4.92
N ASP A 80 -4.13 0.98 -5.11
CA ASP A 80 -3.70 2.18 -5.83
C ASP A 80 -2.71 2.98 -4.97
N PHE A 81 -1.45 2.56 -4.92
CA PHE A 81 -0.39 3.29 -4.20
C PHE A 81 0.65 3.88 -5.14
N ALA A 82 1.41 4.82 -4.62
CA ALA A 82 2.54 5.45 -5.28
C ALA A 82 3.78 5.39 -4.40
N THR A 83 4.95 5.31 -5.01
CA THR A 83 6.24 5.49 -4.35
C THR A 83 6.81 6.85 -4.70
N VAL A 84 7.20 7.59 -3.69
CA VAL A 84 7.87 8.89 -3.79
C VAL A 84 9.31 8.71 -3.31
N VAL A 85 10.27 9.03 -4.16
CA VAL A 85 11.69 9.01 -3.81
C VAL A 85 12.13 10.43 -3.52
N LEU A 86 12.77 10.64 -2.38
CA LEU A 86 13.32 11.92 -1.99
C LEU A 86 14.74 12.11 -2.54
N THR A 87 15.24 13.33 -2.50
CA THR A 87 16.59 13.69 -2.99
C THR A 87 17.72 13.01 -2.23
N ASP A 88 17.46 12.60 -0.99
CA ASP A 88 18.40 11.83 -0.16
C ASP A 88 18.35 10.32 -0.40
N GLY A 89 17.45 9.86 -1.29
CA GLY A 89 17.22 8.46 -1.61
C GLY A 89 16.20 7.75 -0.72
N THR A 90 15.60 8.45 0.24
CA THR A 90 14.51 7.90 1.07
C THR A 90 13.30 7.58 0.20
N GLU A 91 12.75 6.38 0.35
CA GLU A 91 11.51 5.96 -0.31
C GLU A 91 10.32 6.14 0.65
N CYS A 92 9.29 6.81 0.17
CA CYS A 92 8.05 7.01 0.89
C CYS A 92 6.88 6.46 0.08
N TYR A 93 5.84 6.02 0.75
CA TYR A 93 4.62 5.50 0.13
C TYR A 93 3.46 6.46 0.35
N CYS A 94 2.51 6.49 -0.56
CA CYS A 94 1.25 7.23 -0.40
C CYS A 94 0.17 6.69 -1.33
N ASP A 95 -1.07 7.10 -1.08
CA ASP A 95 -2.18 6.88 -2.00
C ASP A 95 -1.95 7.63 -3.32
N GLN A 96 -2.50 7.11 -4.42
CA GLN A 96 -2.47 7.79 -5.72
C GLN A 96 -3.12 9.17 -5.69
N ALA A 97 -4.14 9.37 -4.88
CA ALA A 97 -4.77 10.68 -4.70
C ALA A 97 -3.77 11.69 -4.10
N ILE A 98 -3.04 11.28 -3.06
CA ILE A 98 -1.99 12.09 -2.43
C ILE A 98 -0.84 12.34 -3.41
N ALA A 99 -0.43 11.32 -4.18
CA ALA A 99 0.62 11.49 -5.20
C ALA A 99 0.24 12.50 -6.29
N ARG A 100 -1.03 12.52 -6.69
CA ARG A 100 -1.54 13.53 -7.63
C ARG A 100 -1.52 14.93 -7.00
N ASP A 101 -2.03 15.06 -5.79
CA ASP A 101 -2.05 16.33 -5.08
C ASP A 101 -0.62 16.87 -4.85
N LEU A 102 0.33 15.97 -4.57
CA LEU A 102 1.74 16.31 -4.42
C LEU A 102 2.36 16.82 -5.74
N ARG A 103 2.02 16.19 -6.88
CA ARG A 103 2.44 16.70 -8.21
C ARG A 103 1.86 18.09 -8.48
N ASP A 104 0.56 18.26 -8.21
CA ASP A 104 -0.12 19.53 -8.39
C ASP A 104 0.48 20.64 -7.51
N ALA A 105 0.92 20.30 -6.30
CA ALA A 105 1.64 21.21 -5.41
C ALA A 105 3.03 21.57 -5.95
N ILE A 106 3.79 20.61 -6.48
CA ILE A 106 5.09 20.82 -7.09
C ILE A 106 4.97 21.73 -8.33
N ASP A 107 3.90 21.55 -9.10
CA ASP A 107 3.61 22.36 -10.29
C ASP A 107 2.96 23.72 -9.94
N GLY A 108 2.72 24.00 -8.65
CA GLY A 108 2.12 25.25 -8.17
C GLY A 108 0.63 25.37 -8.47
N VAL A 109 -0.06 24.25 -8.69
CA VAL A 109 -1.51 24.20 -8.97
C VAL A 109 -2.33 24.26 -7.68
N ASN A 110 -1.80 23.73 -6.58
CA ASN A 110 -2.39 23.81 -5.25
C ASN A 110 -1.33 24.22 -4.21
N ASP A 111 -1.77 24.58 -3.01
CA ASP A 111 -0.96 24.99 -1.87
C ASP A 111 -1.06 24.01 -0.69
N LYS A 112 -1.33 22.73 -0.99
CA LYS A 112 -1.44 21.68 0.01
C LYS A 112 -0.11 21.40 0.71
N GLU A 113 -0.20 21.10 1.99
CA GLU A 113 0.94 20.75 2.83
C GLU A 113 0.96 19.24 3.08
N PHE A 114 2.17 18.71 3.18
CA PHE A 114 2.39 17.27 3.34
C PHE A 114 3.36 17.00 4.48
N GLU A 115 3.15 15.87 5.14
CA GLU A 115 4.04 15.33 6.16
C GLU A 115 4.54 13.95 5.76
N ILE A 116 5.71 13.58 6.27
CA ILE A 116 6.21 12.22 6.24
C ILE A 116 6.00 11.63 7.64
N TRP A 117 5.25 10.56 7.69
CA TRP A 117 5.04 9.78 8.89
C TRP A 117 5.92 8.53 8.85
N THR A 118 6.67 8.30 9.90
CA THR A 118 7.57 7.13 10.00
C THR A 118 7.03 6.21 11.08
N ASN A 119 6.81 4.94 10.73
CA ASN A 119 6.37 3.92 11.67
C ASN A 119 7.55 3.25 12.38
N ASN A 120 7.27 2.36 13.35
CA ASN A 120 8.28 1.65 14.12
C ASN A 120 9.16 0.70 13.29
N ASP A 121 8.72 0.33 12.07
CA ASP A 121 9.47 -0.51 11.13
C ASP A 121 10.34 0.32 10.18
N ASN A 122 10.39 1.64 10.40
CA ASN A 122 11.10 2.62 9.58
C ASN A 122 10.55 2.72 8.14
N GLU A 123 9.28 2.44 7.95
CA GLU A 123 8.57 2.73 6.72
C GLU A 123 8.05 4.17 6.75
N HIS A 124 8.09 4.83 5.61
CA HIS A 124 7.74 6.24 5.47
C HIS A 124 6.47 6.38 4.62
N GLU A 125 5.48 7.07 5.15
CA GLU A 125 4.23 7.37 4.46
C GLU A 125 4.07 8.88 4.30
N ILE A 126 3.66 9.34 3.11
CA ILE A 126 3.32 10.74 2.89
C ILE A 126 1.83 10.94 3.10
N VAL A 127 1.50 11.91 3.93
CA VAL A 127 0.14 12.27 4.29
C VAL A 127 -0.11 13.73 3.93
N CYS A 128 -1.28 14.02 3.38
CA CYS A 128 -1.75 15.40 3.17
C CYS A 128 -2.41 15.89 4.45
N ILE A 129 -1.98 17.05 4.97
CA ILE A 129 -2.47 17.62 6.22
C ILE A 129 -3.40 18.82 6.01
N ASN A 130 -3.62 19.23 4.74
CA ASN A 130 -4.49 20.36 4.44
C ASN A 130 -5.24 20.18 3.11
#